data_3a023652fb14a554b0f57429d3809bec
#
_entry.id   3a023652fb14a554b0f57429d3809bec
#
_cell.length_a   1.000
_cell.length_b   1.000
_cell.length_c   1.000
_cell.angle_alpha   90.00
_cell.angle_beta   90.00
_cell.angle_gamma   90.00
#
_symmetry.space_group_name_H-M   'P 1'
#
loop_
_entity.id
_entity.type
_entity.pdbx_description
1 polymer ?
#
loop_
_entity_poly.entity_id
_entity_poly.type
_entity_poly.pdbx_seq_one_letter_code
_entity_poly.pdbx_strand_id
1 'polypeptide(L)'
;VIDLRSDTVTRPGRAMLEAMMAAPVGDDVYGDDPTVNELQRYAADLAGKEAALFLPTGTQANLVGLLSHCQRGEEYIVGQGAHNYLYEAGGAAVLGSIQPQPIEPIDAAADGSLPLDKVAAKIKPDDIHFAPTRLLSLENTHNGKVLPRDYLQEAWAFTRQRNLALHVDGARIFNAVVAYGCELRDIAQYCDSFTICLSKGLGAPVGSLLLGSEAYIRRAVRWRKMVGGGMRQAGILAAAGLYALKNNVQRLQEDHDNAAWMAEQLRAIGADVTRHDTNMLFVRVGEEQAPALGKFMQAQGVLINASPVVRLVTHLDVNRQQLSEVVAHWQAFLQR
;
A
#
# COMPACT_ATOMS: atom_id res chain seq x y z
N VAL A 1 9.36 9.76 21.90
CA VAL A 1 9.79 9.85 20.50
C VAL A 1 8.55 9.87 19.63
N ILE A 2 8.43 10.89 18.77
CA ILE A 2 7.35 11.02 17.79
C ILE A 2 7.91 10.62 16.43
N ASP A 3 7.38 9.58 15.80
CA ASP A 3 7.91 9.07 14.54
C ASP A 3 6.90 9.33 13.39
N LEU A 4 7.25 10.23 12.47
CA LEU A 4 6.42 10.62 11.32
C LEU A 4 7.02 10.17 9.98
N ARG A 5 7.97 9.23 9.99
CA ARG A 5 8.63 8.75 8.76
C ARG A 5 7.69 7.95 7.87
N SER A 6 6.84 7.10 8.47
CA SER A 6 5.91 6.22 7.75
C SER A 6 4.91 5.60 8.73
N ASP A 7 3.74 5.21 8.24
CA ASP A 7 2.80 4.34 8.98
C ASP A 7 3.28 2.89 9.14
N THR A 8 4.40 2.52 8.54
CA THR A 8 5.05 1.21 8.73
C THR A 8 5.75 1.06 10.08
N VAL A 9 5.87 2.15 10.85
CA VAL A 9 6.46 2.14 12.20
C VAL A 9 5.46 1.80 13.30
N THR A 10 4.17 1.66 12.96
CA THR A 10 3.09 1.35 13.90
C THR A 10 3.33 0.05 14.65
N ARG A 11 2.86 0.03 15.89
CA ARG A 11 3.00 -1.12 16.80
C ARG A 11 1.63 -1.70 17.14
N PRO A 12 1.54 -3.02 17.32
CA PRO A 12 0.30 -3.64 17.74
C PRO A 12 -0.10 -3.16 19.13
N GLY A 13 -1.34 -2.68 19.26
CA GLY A 13 -1.90 -2.28 20.54
C GLY A 13 -2.19 -3.51 21.43
N ARG A 14 -2.43 -3.27 22.73
CA ARG A 14 -2.63 -4.33 23.72
C ARG A 14 -3.72 -5.32 23.34
N ALA A 15 -4.88 -4.85 22.92
CA ALA A 15 -6.00 -5.74 22.53
C ALA A 15 -5.65 -6.61 21.31
N MET A 16 -4.87 -6.08 20.36
CA MET A 16 -4.37 -6.87 19.23
C MET A 16 -3.38 -7.94 19.70
N LEU A 17 -2.46 -7.62 20.61
CA LEU A 17 -1.53 -8.59 21.20
C LEU A 17 -2.26 -9.70 21.97
N GLU A 18 -3.29 -9.35 22.73
CA GLU A 18 -4.14 -10.32 23.43
C GLU A 18 -4.87 -11.25 22.43
N ALA A 19 -5.38 -10.71 21.32
CA ALA A 19 -5.96 -11.52 20.25
C ALA A 19 -4.94 -12.48 19.62
N MET A 20 -3.72 -12.03 19.39
CA MET A 20 -2.62 -12.86 18.88
C MET A 20 -2.27 -14.01 19.85
N MET A 21 -2.21 -13.72 21.15
CA MET A 21 -1.91 -14.73 22.17
C MET A 21 -3.01 -15.79 22.34
N ALA A 22 -4.26 -15.40 22.11
CA ALA A 22 -5.43 -16.29 22.21
C ALA A 22 -5.75 -17.04 20.91
N ALA A 23 -5.03 -16.78 19.81
CA ALA A 23 -5.35 -17.32 18.51
C ALA A 23 -5.20 -18.86 18.47
N PRO A 24 -6.23 -19.60 18.04
CA PRO A 24 -6.06 -21.01 17.71
C PRO A 24 -5.18 -21.13 16.46
N VAL A 25 -4.26 -22.10 16.49
CA VAL A 25 -3.28 -22.30 15.42
C VAL A 25 -3.29 -23.73 14.90
N GLY A 26 -2.83 -23.90 13.66
CA GLY A 26 -2.58 -25.14 12.99
C GLY A 26 -1.50 -24.96 11.94
N ASP A 27 -1.22 -25.96 11.12
CA ASP A 27 -0.24 -25.84 10.04
C ASP A 27 -0.89 -25.24 8.77
N ASP A 28 -0.55 -23.97 8.44
CA ASP A 28 -1.08 -23.28 7.26
C ASP A 28 -0.73 -23.99 5.93
N VAL A 29 0.39 -24.71 5.88
CA VAL A 29 0.78 -25.45 4.66
C VAL A 29 -0.15 -26.63 4.39
N TYR A 30 -0.71 -27.25 5.45
CA TYR A 30 -1.76 -28.24 5.32
C TYR A 30 -3.18 -27.67 5.22
N GLY A 31 -3.31 -26.34 5.40
CA GLY A 31 -4.60 -25.66 5.44
C GLY A 31 -5.33 -25.83 6.80
N ASP A 32 -4.61 -26.24 7.84
CA ASP A 32 -5.18 -26.58 9.14
C ASP A 32 -5.22 -25.41 10.13
N ASP A 33 -4.59 -24.25 9.80
CA ASP A 33 -4.60 -23.08 10.69
C ASP A 33 -5.96 -22.37 10.62
N PRO A 34 -6.79 -22.45 11.68
CA PRO A 34 -8.16 -21.92 11.62
C PRO A 34 -8.19 -20.40 11.57
N THR A 35 -7.20 -19.73 12.18
CA THR A 35 -7.13 -18.26 12.21
C THR A 35 -6.67 -17.69 10.87
N VAL A 36 -5.71 -18.34 10.19
CA VAL A 36 -5.34 -17.98 8.81
C VAL A 36 -6.55 -18.17 7.88
N ASN A 37 -7.24 -19.30 7.99
CA ASN A 37 -8.42 -19.57 7.17
C ASN A 37 -9.54 -18.55 7.41
N GLU A 38 -9.77 -18.15 8.68
CA GLU A 38 -10.75 -17.10 9.00
C GLU A 38 -10.35 -15.74 8.41
N LEU A 39 -9.09 -15.33 8.56
CA LEU A 39 -8.58 -14.07 8.00
C LEU A 39 -8.79 -14.02 6.49
N GLN A 40 -8.40 -15.09 5.78
CA GLN A 40 -8.52 -15.18 4.33
C GLN A 40 -9.97 -15.10 3.87
N ARG A 41 -10.87 -15.89 4.50
CA ARG A 41 -12.30 -15.83 4.20
C ARG A 41 -12.89 -14.45 4.49
N TYR A 42 -12.63 -13.89 5.68
CA TYR A 42 -13.13 -12.57 6.06
C TYR A 42 -12.73 -11.48 5.08
N ALA A 43 -11.46 -11.47 4.65
CA ALA A 43 -10.98 -10.49 3.68
C ALA A 43 -11.60 -10.67 2.29
N ALA A 44 -11.77 -11.92 1.84
CA ALA A 44 -12.43 -12.22 0.57
C ALA A 44 -13.89 -11.75 0.58
N ASP A 45 -14.63 -12.05 1.65
CA ASP A 45 -16.04 -11.63 1.83
C ASP A 45 -16.17 -10.11 1.85
N LEU A 46 -15.29 -9.42 2.59
CA LEU A 46 -15.26 -7.96 2.68
C LEU A 46 -15.04 -7.29 1.32
N ALA A 47 -14.22 -7.91 0.48
CA ALA A 47 -13.87 -7.42 -0.84
C ALA A 47 -14.84 -7.87 -1.95
N GLY A 48 -15.71 -8.84 -1.69
CA GLY A 48 -16.50 -9.49 -2.72
C GLY A 48 -15.64 -10.29 -3.72
N LYS A 49 -14.49 -10.80 -3.29
CA LYS A 49 -13.62 -11.69 -4.08
C LYS A 49 -13.83 -13.15 -3.67
N GLU A 50 -13.48 -14.08 -4.58
CA GLU A 50 -13.67 -15.51 -4.32
C GLU A 50 -12.70 -16.06 -3.27
N ALA A 51 -11.46 -15.53 -3.24
CA ALA A 51 -10.42 -16.02 -2.34
C ALA A 51 -9.39 -14.94 -1.96
N ALA A 52 -8.70 -15.18 -0.86
CA ALA A 52 -7.56 -14.41 -0.39
C ALA A 52 -6.43 -15.34 0.06
N LEU A 53 -5.21 -14.81 0.04
CA LEU A 53 -4.00 -15.51 0.49
C LEU A 53 -3.23 -14.62 1.47
N PHE A 54 -2.92 -15.13 2.65
CA PHE A 54 -2.09 -14.47 3.64
C PHE A 54 -0.60 -14.65 3.32
N LEU A 55 0.15 -13.55 3.32
CA LEU A 55 1.58 -13.49 3.04
C LEU A 55 2.31 -12.66 4.12
N PRO A 56 3.61 -12.92 4.36
CA PRO A 56 4.38 -12.21 5.41
C PRO A 56 4.51 -10.70 5.17
N THR A 57 4.63 -10.24 3.92
CA THR A 57 4.92 -8.83 3.60
C THR A 57 4.16 -8.35 2.38
N GLY A 58 3.98 -7.01 2.26
CA GLY A 58 3.42 -6.38 1.06
C GLY A 58 4.25 -6.61 -0.19
N THR A 59 5.58 -6.51 -0.07
CA THR A 59 6.50 -6.81 -1.18
C THR A 59 6.32 -8.22 -1.71
N GLN A 60 6.18 -9.21 -0.82
CA GLN A 60 5.93 -10.58 -1.25
C GLN A 60 4.54 -10.74 -1.88
N ALA A 61 3.53 -10.03 -1.35
CA ALA A 61 2.18 -10.06 -1.91
C ALA A 61 2.16 -9.50 -3.34
N ASN A 62 2.82 -8.37 -3.58
CA ASN A 62 2.96 -7.79 -4.91
C ASN A 62 3.73 -8.72 -5.85
N LEU A 63 4.89 -9.24 -5.42
CA LEU A 63 5.67 -10.18 -6.23
C LEU A 63 4.85 -11.41 -6.62
N VAL A 64 4.22 -12.07 -5.65
CA VAL A 64 3.36 -13.24 -5.90
C VAL A 64 2.17 -12.88 -6.79
N GLY A 65 1.62 -11.67 -6.63
CA GLY A 65 0.59 -11.13 -7.50
C GLY A 65 1.03 -11.06 -8.97
N LEU A 66 2.17 -10.45 -9.23
CA LEU A 66 2.74 -10.32 -10.57
C LEU A 66 3.08 -11.71 -11.17
N LEU A 67 3.75 -12.58 -10.40
CA LEU A 67 4.09 -13.96 -10.80
C LEU A 67 2.85 -14.82 -11.11
N SER A 68 1.70 -14.48 -10.54
CA SER A 68 0.43 -15.21 -10.78
C SER A 68 -0.31 -14.71 -12.02
N HIS A 69 0.00 -13.51 -12.52
CA HIS A 69 -0.55 -12.96 -13.76
C HIS A 69 0.34 -13.17 -14.97
N CYS A 70 1.66 -13.02 -14.78
CA CYS A 70 2.63 -13.05 -15.87
C CYS A 70 3.53 -14.28 -15.76
N GLN A 71 3.89 -14.83 -16.92
CA GLN A 71 4.89 -15.87 -17.03
C GLN A 71 6.26 -15.27 -17.38
N ARG A 72 7.30 -16.09 -17.28
CA ARG A 72 8.65 -15.73 -17.70
C ARG A 72 8.66 -15.25 -19.15
N GLY A 73 9.24 -14.09 -19.40
CA GLY A 73 9.33 -13.47 -20.73
C GLY A 73 8.13 -12.62 -21.11
N GLU A 74 7.09 -12.57 -20.28
CA GLU A 74 5.95 -11.66 -20.46
C GLU A 74 6.22 -10.29 -19.84
N GLU A 75 5.32 -9.33 -20.06
CA GLU A 75 5.45 -7.94 -19.66
C GLU A 75 4.24 -7.46 -18.85
N TYR A 76 4.50 -6.59 -17.88
CA TYR A 76 3.46 -5.81 -17.21
C TYR A 76 3.69 -4.31 -17.37
N ILE A 77 2.61 -3.55 -17.57
CA ILE A 77 2.62 -2.09 -17.62
C ILE A 77 2.37 -1.56 -16.20
N VAL A 78 3.14 -0.55 -15.79
CA VAL A 78 3.14 -0.04 -14.42
C VAL A 78 3.45 1.46 -14.40
N GLY A 79 3.00 2.17 -13.37
CA GLY A 79 3.40 3.57 -13.17
C GLY A 79 4.88 3.72 -12.84
N GLN A 80 5.55 4.73 -13.41
CA GLN A 80 6.96 5.04 -13.17
C GLN A 80 7.30 5.20 -11.69
N GLY A 81 6.37 5.71 -10.87
CA GLY A 81 6.52 5.90 -9.43
C GLY A 81 5.92 4.78 -8.56
N ALA A 82 5.43 3.69 -9.15
CA ALA A 82 4.78 2.61 -8.42
C ALA A 82 5.75 1.83 -7.53
N HIS A 83 5.28 1.41 -6.36
CA HIS A 83 6.09 0.72 -5.36
C HIS A 83 6.67 -0.61 -5.89
N ASN A 84 5.85 -1.42 -6.54
CA ASN A 84 6.26 -2.72 -7.10
C ASN A 84 7.22 -2.61 -8.31
N TYR A 85 7.47 -1.40 -8.80
CA TYR A 85 8.51 -1.12 -9.80
C TYR A 85 9.79 -0.57 -9.16
N LEU A 86 9.68 0.45 -8.28
CA LEU A 86 10.84 1.18 -7.75
C LEU A 86 11.42 0.60 -6.46
N TYR A 87 10.58 0.06 -5.54
CA TYR A 87 10.96 -0.17 -4.15
C TYR A 87 10.93 -1.64 -3.72
N GLU A 88 10.93 -2.58 -4.67
CA GLU A 88 10.88 -4.02 -4.41
C GLU A 88 12.10 -4.76 -4.99
N ALA A 89 13.24 -4.07 -5.06
CA ALA A 89 14.54 -4.60 -5.47
C ALA A 89 14.53 -5.32 -6.85
N GLY A 90 13.64 -4.91 -7.76
CA GLY A 90 13.50 -5.51 -9.08
C GLY A 90 12.98 -6.96 -9.06
N GLY A 91 12.24 -7.34 -8.00
CA GLY A 91 11.81 -8.72 -7.77
C GLY A 91 11.06 -9.35 -8.95
N ALA A 92 10.17 -8.61 -9.62
CA ALA A 92 9.44 -9.09 -10.79
C ALA A 92 10.40 -9.47 -11.94
N ALA A 93 11.41 -8.66 -12.20
CA ALA A 93 12.40 -8.91 -13.24
C ALA A 93 13.34 -10.07 -12.87
N VAL A 94 13.88 -10.07 -11.63
CA VAL A 94 14.90 -11.03 -11.19
C VAL A 94 14.30 -12.41 -10.92
N LEU A 95 13.21 -12.49 -10.16
CA LEU A 95 12.61 -13.76 -9.74
C LEU A 95 11.56 -14.26 -10.73
N GLY A 96 10.80 -13.35 -11.34
CA GLY A 96 9.76 -13.68 -12.30
C GLY A 96 10.23 -13.71 -13.75
N SER A 97 11.37 -13.10 -14.07
CA SER A 97 11.78 -12.82 -15.45
C SER A 97 10.68 -12.09 -16.24
N ILE A 98 9.95 -11.18 -15.57
CA ILE A 98 8.86 -10.40 -16.12
C ILE A 98 9.41 -9.02 -16.46
N GLN A 99 9.21 -8.57 -17.70
CA GLN A 99 9.66 -7.25 -18.13
C GLN A 99 8.73 -6.16 -17.58
N PRO A 100 9.23 -5.16 -16.83
CA PRO A 100 8.43 -3.99 -16.49
C PRO A 100 8.39 -3.01 -17.65
N GLN A 101 7.23 -2.44 -17.94
CA GLN A 101 7.05 -1.33 -18.87
C GLN A 101 6.50 -0.13 -18.10
N PRO A 102 7.37 0.74 -17.56
CA PRO A 102 6.93 1.90 -16.80
C PRO A 102 6.34 2.99 -17.71
N ILE A 103 5.32 3.68 -17.17
CA ILE A 103 4.65 4.82 -17.81
C ILE A 103 4.62 5.98 -16.82
N GLU A 104 4.96 7.17 -17.30
CA GLU A 104 4.78 8.41 -16.54
C GLU A 104 3.28 8.65 -16.26
N PRO A 105 2.91 9.00 -15.02
CA PRO A 105 1.53 9.37 -14.69
C PRO A 105 1.09 10.62 -15.45
N ILE A 106 -0.20 10.92 -15.38
CA ILE A 106 -0.81 12.07 -16.10
C ILE A 106 -0.18 13.40 -15.67
N ASP A 107 0.12 13.53 -14.38
CA ASP A 107 0.74 14.71 -13.76
C ASP A 107 1.74 14.24 -12.70
N ALA A 108 2.85 14.93 -12.55
CA ALA A 108 3.85 14.66 -11.50
C ALA A 108 3.30 14.80 -10.07
N ALA A 109 2.22 15.56 -9.88
CA ALA A 109 1.48 15.67 -8.61
C ALA A 109 0.33 14.65 -8.52
N ALA A 110 0.25 13.71 -9.44
CA ALA A 110 -0.91 12.90 -9.71
C ALA A 110 -1.23 11.85 -8.64
N ASP A 111 -2.45 11.36 -8.76
CA ASP A 111 -3.08 10.31 -7.97
C ASP A 111 -2.64 8.88 -8.35
N GLY A 112 -1.68 8.74 -9.27
CA GLY A 112 -1.21 7.46 -9.80
C GLY A 112 -1.97 7.00 -11.04
N SER A 113 -2.91 7.80 -11.56
CA SER A 113 -3.59 7.53 -12.85
C SER A 113 -2.60 7.54 -14.00
N LEU A 114 -2.66 6.54 -14.84
CA LEU A 114 -1.83 6.44 -16.04
C LEU A 114 -2.65 6.87 -17.27
N PRO A 115 -2.07 7.64 -18.22
CA PRO A 115 -2.76 8.00 -19.47
C PRO A 115 -3.08 6.72 -20.26
N LEU A 116 -4.36 6.38 -20.43
CA LEU A 116 -4.76 5.12 -21.06
C LEU A 116 -4.38 5.06 -22.56
N ASP A 117 -4.23 6.19 -23.21
CA ASP A 117 -3.68 6.28 -24.57
C ASP A 117 -2.20 5.88 -24.62
N LYS A 118 -1.40 6.33 -23.64
CA LYS A 118 0.00 5.89 -23.48
C LYS A 118 0.08 4.40 -23.10
N VAL A 119 -0.82 3.92 -22.24
CA VAL A 119 -0.92 2.49 -21.92
C VAL A 119 -1.22 1.70 -23.20
N ALA A 120 -2.20 2.14 -24.02
CA ALA A 120 -2.54 1.51 -25.29
C ALA A 120 -1.35 1.44 -26.25
N ALA A 121 -0.59 2.53 -26.36
CA ALA A 121 0.59 2.62 -27.23
C ALA A 121 1.76 1.71 -26.79
N LYS A 122 1.75 1.22 -25.53
CA LYS A 122 2.78 0.31 -25.00
C LYS A 122 2.38 -1.15 -25.06
N ILE A 123 1.14 -1.48 -25.33
CA ILE A 123 0.72 -2.88 -25.54
C ILE A 123 1.37 -3.38 -26.83
N LYS A 124 2.11 -4.48 -26.70
CA LYS A 124 2.87 -5.05 -27.81
C LYS A 124 1.96 -5.88 -28.74
N PRO A 125 2.21 -5.87 -30.07
CA PRO A 125 1.59 -6.81 -30.98
C PRO A 125 2.08 -8.23 -30.72
N ASP A 126 1.32 -9.22 -31.21
CA ASP A 126 1.76 -10.61 -31.21
C ASP A 126 2.81 -10.82 -32.31
N ASP A 127 4.08 -10.59 -31.95
CA ASP A 127 5.24 -10.64 -32.82
C ASP A 127 6.46 -11.14 -32.05
N ILE A 128 7.31 -11.95 -32.68
CA ILE A 128 8.47 -12.59 -32.07
C ILE A 128 9.51 -11.63 -31.45
N HIS A 129 9.46 -10.35 -31.83
CA HIS A 129 10.38 -9.33 -31.34
C HIS A 129 9.98 -8.72 -29.98
N PHE A 130 8.77 -9.01 -29.48
CA PHE A 130 8.23 -8.36 -28.29
C PHE A 130 7.87 -9.34 -27.18
N ALA A 131 8.04 -8.89 -25.94
CA ALA A 131 7.44 -9.54 -24.79
C ALA A 131 5.91 -9.36 -24.82
N PRO A 132 5.12 -10.44 -24.69
CA PRO A 132 3.66 -10.30 -24.64
C PRO A 132 3.20 -9.51 -23.43
N THR A 133 2.43 -8.44 -23.64
CA THR A 133 1.87 -7.62 -22.56
C THR A 133 0.66 -8.34 -21.95
N ARG A 134 0.66 -8.56 -20.62
CA ARG A 134 -0.39 -9.33 -19.93
C ARG A 134 -1.15 -8.59 -18.87
N LEU A 135 -0.53 -7.57 -18.27
CA LEU A 135 -1.01 -6.99 -17.04
C LEU A 135 -0.87 -5.46 -17.07
N LEU A 136 -1.89 -4.76 -16.59
CA LEU A 136 -1.80 -3.40 -16.10
C LEU A 136 -1.76 -3.44 -14.56
N SER A 137 -0.74 -2.83 -13.96
CA SER A 137 -0.59 -2.71 -12.50
C SER A 137 -0.75 -1.27 -12.07
N LEU A 138 -1.72 -1.00 -11.21
CA LEU A 138 -2.01 0.31 -10.62
C LEU A 138 -1.71 0.27 -9.11
N GLU A 139 -1.68 1.43 -8.47
CA GLU A 139 -1.46 1.58 -7.02
C GLU A 139 -2.54 2.48 -6.40
N ASN A 140 -3.12 2.08 -5.28
CA ASN A 140 -4.12 2.85 -4.52
C ASN A 140 -3.94 2.65 -3.00
N THR A 141 -3.60 3.68 -2.21
CA THR A 141 -3.33 5.08 -2.62
C THR A 141 -1.91 5.23 -3.17
N HIS A 142 -1.71 6.14 -4.12
CA HIS A 142 -0.37 6.49 -4.62
C HIS A 142 0.18 7.69 -3.83
N ASN A 143 1.19 7.47 -3.00
CA ASN A 143 1.76 8.51 -2.13
C ASN A 143 0.69 9.30 -1.34
N GLY A 144 -0.30 8.60 -0.79
CA GLY A 144 -1.42 9.17 -0.04
C GLY A 144 -2.61 9.61 -0.90
N LYS A 145 -2.42 9.91 -2.17
CA LYS A 145 -3.52 10.26 -3.09
C LYS A 145 -4.36 9.05 -3.45
N VAL A 146 -5.65 9.24 -3.43
CA VAL A 146 -6.61 8.21 -3.81
C VAL A 146 -6.78 8.20 -5.32
N LEU A 147 -6.67 7.01 -5.92
CA LEU A 147 -6.91 6.80 -7.35
C LEU A 147 -8.40 7.07 -7.66
N PRO A 148 -8.74 7.98 -8.60
CA PRO A 148 -10.13 8.32 -8.90
C PRO A 148 -10.97 7.09 -9.27
N ARG A 149 -12.19 7.01 -8.73
CA ARG A 149 -13.08 5.85 -8.98
C ARG A 149 -13.45 5.73 -10.45
N ASP A 150 -13.74 6.84 -11.09
CA ASP A 150 -14.10 6.87 -12.51
C ASP A 150 -12.94 6.36 -13.37
N TYR A 151 -11.71 6.78 -13.04
CA TYR A 151 -10.52 6.27 -13.70
C TYR A 151 -10.35 4.76 -13.51
N LEU A 152 -10.60 4.24 -12.31
CA LEU A 152 -10.50 2.79 -12.06
C LEU A 152 -11.53 2.00 -12.90
N GLN A 153 -12.74 2.53 -13.06
CA GLN A 153 -13.76 1.97 -13.96
C GLN A 153 -13.31 2.00 -15.43
N GLU A 154 -12.76 3.12 -15.87
CA GLU A 154 -12.22 3.28 -17.22
C GLU A 154 -11.06 2.31 -17.49
N ALA A 155 -10.11 2.21 -16.55
CA ALA A 155 -8.98 1.28 -16.62
C ALA A 155 -9.44 -0.18 -16.65
N TRP A 156 -10.48 -0.53 -15.88
CA TRP A 156 -11.10 -1.84 -15.92
C TRP A 156 -11.72 -2.14 -17.29
N ALA A 157 -12.54 -1.25 -17.81
CA ALA A 157 -13.15 -1.41 -19.14
C ALA A 157 -12.08 -1.49 -20.24
N PHE A 158 -11.04 -0.66 -20.14
CA PHE A 158 -9.91 -0.65 -21.05
C PHE A 158 -9.17 -1.99 -21.07
N THR A 159 -8.87 -2.57 -19.90
CA THR A 159 -8.15 -3.87 -19.82
C THR A 159 -8.99 -5.01 -20.37
N ARG A 160 -10.33 -5.00 -20.14
CA ARG A 160 -11.25 -6.02 -20.71
C ARG A 160 -11.23 -6.00 -22.25
N GLN A 161 -11.29 -4.80 -22.85
CA GLN A 161 -11.26 -4.65 -24.30
C GLN A 161 -9.95 -5.12 -24.94
N ARG A 162 -8.85 -5.16 -24.17
CA ARG A 162 -7.50 -5.49 -24.63
C ARG A 162 -6.96 -6.82 -24.13
N ASN A 163 -7.82 -7.60 -23.48
CA ASN A 163 -7.47 -8.90 -22.92
C ASN A 163 -6.25 -8.83 -21.96
N LEU A 164 -6.16 -7.74 -21.19
CA LEU A 164 -5.19 -7.59 -20.11
C LEU A 164 -5.83 -7.91 -18.77
N ALA A 165 -5.03 -8.40 -17.82
CA ALA A 165 -5.41 -8.41 -16.41
C ALA A 165 -5.20 -7.01 -15.81
N LEU A 166 -5.94 -6.71 -14.73
CA LEU A 166 -5.76 -5.51 -13.90
C LEU A 166 -5.45 -5.91 -12.46
N HIS A 167 -4.27 -5.54 -11.99
CA HIS A 167 -3.85 -5.69 -10.60
C HIS A 167 -3.75 -4.34 -9.92
N VAL A 168 -4.16 -4.25 -8.66
CA VAL A 168 -4.03 -3.03 -7.85
C VAL A 168 -3.16 -3.33 -6.63
N ASP A 169 -1.99 -2.67 -6.54
CA ASP A 169 -1.29 -2.58 -5.26
C ASP A 169 -2.14 -1.74 -4.30
N GLY A 170 -2.80 -2.42 -3.38
CA GLY A 170 -3.69 -1.83 -2.40
C GLY A 170 -3.04 -1.69 -1.02
N ALA A 171 -1.72 -1.41 -0.97
CA ALA A 171 -1.00 -1.29 0.30
C ALA A 171 -1.65 -0.34 1.31
N ARG A 172 -2.40 0.67 0.81
CA ARG A 172 -3.21 1.58 1.63
C ARG A 172 -4.65 1.70 1.11
N ILE A 173 -5.20 0.64 0.58
CA ILE A 173 -6.54 0.65 -0.03
C ILE A 173 -7.64 1.07 0.97
N PHE A 174 -7.48 0.77 2.26
CA PHE A 174 -8.43 1.20 3.28
C PHE A 174 -8.38 2.71 3.55
N ASN A 175 -7.26 3.38 3.30
CA ASN A 175 -7.23 4.84 3.29
C ASN A 175 -8.10 5.40 2.14
N ALA A 176 -8.10 4.73 0.97
CA ALA A 176 -9.00 5.09 -0.13
C ALA A 176 -10.48 4.80 0.22
N VAL A 177 -10.78 3.65 0.81
CA VAL A 177 -12.13 3.28 1.27
C VAL A 177 -12.69 4.33 2.23
N VAL A 178 -11.92 4.73 3.23
CA VAL A 178 -12.33 5.74 4.22
C VAL A 178 -12.49 7.12 3.57
N ALA A 179 -11.54 7.53 2.73
CA ALA A 179 -11.59 8.83 2.04
C ALA A 179 -12.79 8.94 1.09
N TYR A 180 -13.21 7.84 0.47
CA TYR A 180 -14.40 7.80 -0.38
C TYR A 180 -15.71 7.61 0.39
N GLY A 181 -15.66 7.16 1.63
CA GLY A 181 -16.86 6.77 2.37
C GLY A 181 -17.62 5.62 1.70
N CYS A 182 -16.88 4.62 1.18
CA CYS A 182 -17.45 3.49 0.45
C CYS A 182 -17.05 2.14 1.09
N GLU A 183 -17.55 1.04 0.56
CA GLU A 183 -17.10 -0.29 0.94
C GLU A 183 -15.91 -0.75 0.10
N LEU A 184 -15.10 -1.69 0.62
CA LEU A 184 -13.95 -2.23 -0.10
C LEU A 184 -14.37 -2.86 -1.44
N ARG A 185 -15.54 -3.53 -1.48
CA ARG A 185 -16.07 -4.16 -2.70
C ARG A 185 -16.36 -3.16 -3.82
N ASP A 186 -16.66 -1.91 -3.50
CA ASP A 186 -16.93 -0.85 -4.48
C ASP A 186 -15.67 -0.49 -5.30
N ILE A 187 -14.49 -0.72 -4.73
CA ILE A 187 -13.20 -0.57 -5.40
C ILE A 187 -12.78 -1.91 -6.02
N ALA A 188 -12.84 -2.98 -5.24
CA ALA A 188 -12.35 -4.30 -5.62
C ALA A 188 -13.03 -4.90 -6.85
N GLN A 189 -14.29 -4.54 -7.15
CA GLN A 189 -14.98 -5.03 -8.34
C GLN A 189 -14.30 -4.63 -9.67
N TYR A 190 -13.49 -3.57 -9.67
CA TYR A 190 -12.81 -3.05 -10.86
C TYR A 190 -11.34 -3.50 -10.97
N CYS A 191 -11.01 -4.70 -10.51
CA CYS A 191 -9.71 -5.31 -10.74
C CYS A 191 -9.82 -6.84 -10.68
N ASP A 192 -8.88 -7.55 -11.32
CA ASP A 192 -8.80 -9.02 -11.23
C ASP A 192 -8.23 -9.45 -9.89
N SER A 193 -7.25 -8.70 -9.40
CA SER A 193 -6.59 -8.96 -8.12
C SER A 193 -6.08 -7.68 -7.49
N PHE A 194 -5.90 -7.71 -6.18
CA PHE A 194 -5.29 -6.61 -5.45
C PHE A 194 -4.65 -7.10 -4.15
N THR A 195 -3.80 -6.25 -3.57
CA THR A 195 -3.19 -6.50 -2.26
C THR A 195 -3.77 -5.63 -1.16
N ILE A 196 -3.68 -6.08 0.09
CA ILE A 196 -3.92 -5.31 1.30
C ILE A 196 -2.70 -5.45 2.18
N CYS A 197 -2.09 -4.35 2.62
CA CYS A 197 -1.05 -4.39 3.65
C CYS A 197 -1.67 -4.19 5.03
N LEU A 198 -1.43 -5.14 5.94
CA LEU A 198 -1.95 -5.10 7.31
C LEU A 198 -1.00 -4.35 8.27
N SER A 199 0.29 -4.24 7.90
CA SER A 199 1.37 -3.73 8.74
C SER A 199 1.71 -2.25 8.47
N LYS A 200 0.69 -1.42 8.30
CA LYS A 200 0.78 0.03 8.12
C LYS A 200 -0.24 0.72 9.03
N GLY A 201 -1.07 1.63 8.51
CA GLY A 201 -2.11 2.31 9.28
C GLY A 201 -3.07 1.38 10.03
N LEU A 202 -3.24 0.15 9.57
CA LEU A 202 -4.05 -0.87 10.25
C LEU A 202 -3.39 -1.45 11.52
N GLY A 203 -2.09 -1.27 11.70
CA GLY A 203 -1.37 -1.53 12.95
C GLY A 203 -1.00 -2.98 13.25
N ALA A 204 -1.19 -3.92 12.31
CA ALA A 204 -0.67 -5.27 12.51
C ALA A 204 0.87 -5.27 12.41
N PRO A 205 1.58 -6.15 13.17
CA PRO A 205 3.04 -6.15 13.20
C PRO A 205 3.66 -6.65 11.89
N VAL A 206 2.95 -7.49 11.16
CA VAL A 206 3.37 -8.08 9.89
C VAL A 206 2.14 -8.46 9.05
N GLY A 207 2.37 -8.70 7.77
CA GLY A 207 1.41 -9.39 6.92
C GLY A 207 0.72 -8.53 5.88
N SER A 208 0.34 -9.22 4.84
CA SER A 208 -0.44 -8.71 3.72
C SER A 208 -1.38 -9.79 3.20
N LEU A 209 -2.38 -9.38 2.45
CA LEU A 209 -3.30 -10.26 1.76
C LEU A 209 -3.22 -10.01 0.26
N LEU A 210 -3.27 -11.08 -0.52
CA LEU A 210 -3.49 -11.04 -1.97
C LEU A 210 -4.88 -11.62 -2.24
N LEU A 211 -5.71 -10.89 -2.97
CA LEU A 211 -7.10 -11.25 -3.24
C LEU A 211 -7.36 -11.37 -4.74
N GLY A 212 -8.25 -12.27 -5.12
CA GLY A 212 -8.63 -12.48 -6.50
C GLY A 212 -9.61 -13.65 -6.65
N SER A 213 -9.68 -14.22 -7.87
CA SER A 213 -10.45 -15.44 -8.11
C SER A 213 -9.79 -16.65 -7.44
N GLU A 214 -10.57 -17.69 -7.17
CA GLU A 214 -10.06 -18.95 -6.59
C GLU A 214 -8.94 -19.56 -7.46
N ALA A 215 -9.14 -19.57 -8.77
CA ALA A 215 -8.13 -20.08 -9.70
C ALA A 215 -6.80 -19.29 -9.67
N TYR A 216 -6.89 -17.96 -9.54
CA TYR A 216 -5.73 -17.09 -9.39
C TYR A 216 -5.01 -17.33 -8.06
N ILE A 217 -5.73 -17.38 -6.95
CA ILE A 217 -5.15 -17.63 -5.62
C ILE A 217 -4.53 -19.03 -5.53
N ARG A 218 -5.11 -20.03 -6.17
CA ARG A 218 -4.52 -21.38 -6.24
C ARG A 218 -3.12 -21.38 -6.91
N ARG A 219 -2.91 -20.55 -7.94
CA ARG A 219 -1.56 -20.33 -8.52
C ARG A 219 -0.65 -19.58 -7.54
N ALA A 220 -1.18 -18.54 -6.88
CA ALA A 220 -0.45 -17.72 -5.94
C ALA A 220 0.10 -18.52 -4.74
N VAL A 221 -0.61 -19.53 -4.25
CA VAL A 221 -0.14 -20.43 -3.17
C VAL A 221 1.19 -21.11 -3.54
N ARG A 222 1.36 -21.55 -4.79
CA ARG A 222 2.61 -22.17 -5.25
C ARG A 222 3.74 -21.17 -5.29
N TRP A 223 3.47 -19.95 -5.78
CA TRP A 223 4.45 -18.88 -5.77
C TRP A 223 4.83 -18.45 -4.36
N ARG A 224 3.84 -18.29 -3.46
CA ARG A 224 4.11 -18.03 -2.03
C ARG A 224 5.08 -19.07 -1.45
N LYS A 225 4.85 -20.35 -1.72
CA LYS A 225 5.74 -21.42 -1.25
C LYS A 225 7.15 -21.29 -1.82
N MET A 226 7.27 -21.02 -3.13
CA MET A 226 8.54 -20.93 -3.85
C MET A 226 9.41 -19.75 -3.34
N VAL A 227 8.78 -18.61 -3.05
CA VAL A 227 9.49 -17.42 -2.55
C VAL A 227 9.63 -17.39 -1.01
N GLY A 228 9.39 -18.53 -0.34
CA GLY A 228 9.64 -18.67 1.10
C GLY A 228 8.56 -18.13 2.02
N GLY A 229 7.37 -17.78 1.51
CA GLY A 229 6.26 -17.20 2.28
C GLY A 229 5.30 -18.19 2.92
N GLY A 230 5.52 -19.50 2.78
CA GLY A 230 4.73 -20.54 3.43
C GLY A 230 5.17 -20.72 4.88
N MET A 231 4.40 -20.15 5.79
CA MET A 231 4.62 -20.28 7.24
C MET A 231 3.86 -21.51 7.79
N ARG A 232 4.10 -21.86 9.04
CA ARG A 232 3.43 -22.99 9.74
C ARG A 232 2.31 -22.46 10.62
N GLN A 233 2.49 -22.30 11.90
CA GLN A 233 1.48 -21.80 12.86
C GLN A 233 1.33 -20.27 12.72
N ALA A 234 0.92 -19.81 11.56
CA ALA A 234 0.80 -18.40 11.22
C ALA A 234 -0.45 -17.72 11.81
N GLY A 235 -1.35 -18.49 12.43
CA GLY A 235 -2.56 -17.97 13.07
C GLY A 235 -2.30 -16.90 14.11
N ILE A 236 -1.18 -16.94 14.82
CA ILE A 236 -0.75 -15.86 15.73
C ILE A 236 -0.64 -14.52 14.99
N LEU A 237 -0.06 -14.52 13.80
CA LEU A 237 0.11 -13.32 12.99
C LEU A 237 -1.19 -12.95 12.26
N ALA A 238 -1.93 -13.94 11.78
CA ALA A 238 -3.22 -13.75 11.12
C ALA A 238 -4.27 -13.14 12.07
N ALA A 239 -4.22 -13.45 13.36
CA ALA A 239 -5.09 -12.86 14.36
C ALA A 239 -4.91 -11.33 14.45
N ALA A 240 -3.69 -10.83 14.34
CA ALA A 240 -3.46 -9.40 14.27
C ALA A 240 -4.10 -8.77 13.02
N GLY A 241 -3.99 -9.43 11.87
CA GLY A 241 -4.64 -9.00 10.63
C GLY A 241 -6.16 -8.99 10.74
N LEU A 242 -6.73 -10.04 11.32
CA LEU A 242 -8.18 -10.13 11.53
C LEU A 242 -8.68 -9.05 12.51
N TYR A 243 -7.95 -8.83 13.61
CA TYR A 243 -8.23 -7.74 14.55
C TYR A 243 -8.18 -6.38 13.83
N ALA A 244 -7.13 -6.14 13.03
CA ALA A 244 -6.94 -4.92 12.28
C ALA A 244 -8.10 -4.63 11.31
N LEU A 245 -8.53 -5.62 10.54
CA LEU A 245 -9.64 -5.48 9.59
C LEU A 245 -10.98 -5.24 10.30
N LYS A 246 -11.20 -5.86 11.47
CA LYS A 246 -12.46 -5.71 12.23
C LYS A 246 -12.53 -4.39 13.03
N ASN A 247 -11.39 -3.84 13.47
CA ASN A 247 -11.39 -2.76 14.47
C ASN A 247 -10.67 -1.48 14.01
N ASN A 248 -9.72 -1.55 13.09
CA ASN A 248 -8.82 -0.41 12.80
C ASN A 248 -9.11 0.29 11.47
N VAL A 249 -10.06 -0.18 10.65
CA VAL A 249 -10.35 0.44 9.35
C VAL A 249 -10.94 1.84 9.55
N GLN A 250 -12.00 1.99 10.35
CA GLN A 250 -12.68 3.26 10.52
C GLN A 250 -11.83 4.31 11.24
N ARG A 251 -10.91 3.87 12.13
CA ARG A 251 -10.00 4.80 12.80
C ARG A 251 -8.99 5.48 11.86
N LEU A 252 -8.80 4.98 10.63
CA LEU A 252 -7.96 5.66 9.62
C LEU A 252 -8.45 7.10 9.34
N GLN A 253 -9.73 7.39 9.59
CA GLN A 253 -10.25 8.76 9.51
C GLN A 253 -9.50 9.71 10.48
N GLU A 254 -9.17 9.25 11.68
CA GLU A 254 -8.37 10.05 12.63
C GLU A 254 -6.99 10.39 12.07
N ASP A 255 -6.36 9.45 11.35
CA ASP A 255 -5.06 9.70 10.69
C ASP A 255 -5.20 10.77 9.60
N HIS A 256 -6.29 10.72 8.81
CA HIS A 256 -6.59 11.74 7.80
C HIS A 256 -6.84 13.12 8.43
N ASP A 257 -7.65 13.18 9.47
CA ASP A 257 -7.97 14.42 10.19
C ASP A 257 -6.72 15.02 10.85
N ASN A 258 -5.84 14.18 11.34
CA ASN A 258 -4.54 14.56 11.91
C ASN A 258 -3.59 15.13 10.85
N ALA A 259 -3.53 14.53 9.68
CA ALA A 259 -2.71 15.03 8.56
C ALA A 259 -3.23 16.38 8.05
N ALA A 260 -4.53 16.51 7.85
CA ALA A 260 -5.17 17.75 7.41
C ALA A 260 -4.93 18.89 8.40
N TRP A 261 -5.19 18.63 9.68
CA TRP A 261 -4.94 19.62 10.74
C TRP A 261 -3.48 20.05 10.81
N MET A 262 -2.55 19.09 10.78
CA MET A 262 -1.11 19.40 10.82
C MET A 262 -0.69 20.24 9.62
N ALA A 263 -1.21 19.93 8.42
CA ALA A 263 -0.97 20.72 7.22
C ALA A 263 -1.44 22.18 7.37
N GLU A 264 -2.61 22.41 7.97
CA GLU A 264 -3.13 23.75 8.27
C GLU A 264 -2.23 24.50 9.27
N GLN A 265 -1.84 23.84 10.36
CA GLN A 265 -0.96 24.45 11.37
C GLN A 265 0.41 24.81 10.80
N LEU A 266 1.01 23.93 9.99
CA LEU A 266 2.29 24.20 9.35
C LEU A 266 2.20 25.37 8.36
N ARG A 267 1.14 25.47 7.57
CA ARG A 267 0.90 26.64 6.71
C ARG A 267 0.76 27.94 7.52
N ALA A 268 0.07 27.89 8.64
CA ALA A 268 -0.14 29.06 9.51
C ALA A 268 1.16 29.64 10.08
N ILE A 269 2.18 28.80 10.28
CA ILE A 269 3.53 29.24 10.71
C ILE A 269 4.49 29.54 9.55
N GLY A 270 4.00 29.53 8.29
CA GLY A 270 4.78 29.88 7.10
C GLY A 270 5.57 28.73 6.46
N ALA A 271 5.32 27.47 6.83
CA ALA A 271 5.92 26.33 6.16
C ALA A 271 5.27 26.09 4.78
N ASP A 272 6.08 25.76 3.77
CA ASP A 272 5.62 25.48 2.40
C ASP A 272 5.04 24.04 2.30
N VAL A 273 3.78 23.88 2.77
CA VAL A 273 3.05 22.61 2.63
C VAL A 273 2.53 22.51 1.21
N THR A 274 3.21 21.75 0.38
CA THR A 274 2.88 21.59 -1.04
C THR A 274 1.58 20.82 -1.28
N ARG A 275 1.30 19.81 -0.44
CA ARG A 275 0.04 19.04 -0.46
C ARG A 275 -0.17 18.25 0.83
N HIS A 276 -1.40 17.81 1.04
CA HIS A 276 -1.74 16.74 2.00
C HIS A 276 -2.84 15.88 1.38
N ASP A 277 -2.79 14.59 1.62
CA ASP A 277 -3.73 13.59 1.09
C ASP A 277 -3.83 12.42 2.07
N THR A 278 -5.02 11.99 2.41
CA THR A 278 -5.27 10.94 3.39
C THR A 278 -4.41 11.14 4.67
N ASN A 279 -3.55 10.22 5.01
CA ASN A 279 -2.67 10.28 6.19
C ASN A 279 -1.27 10.84 5.89
N MET A 280 -1.09 11.57 4.81
CA MET A 280 0.23 12.11 4.40
C MET A 280 0.17 13.60 4.12
N LEU A 281 1.24 14.30 4.47
CA LEU A 281 1.48 15.68 4.03
C LEU A 281 2.93 15.86 3.59
N PHE A 282 3.16 16.85 2.75
CA PHE A 282 4.45 17.10 2.12
C PHE A 282 4.84 18.56 2.29
N VAL A 283 6.03 18.78 2.84
CA VAL A 283 6.54 20.12 3.16
C VAL A 283 7.85 20.35 2.42
N ARG A 284 7.88 21.37 1.57
CA ARG A 284 9.12 21.73 0.88
C ARG A 284 10.02 22.53 1.82
N VAL A 285 11.25 22.08 1.94
CA VAL A 285 12.29 22.76 2.75
C VAL A 285 13.55 23.08 1.94
N GLY A 286 13.69 22.48 0.75
CA GLY A 286 14.86 22.63 -0.10
C GLY A 286 16.06 21.76 0.32
N GLU A 287 17.01 21.61 -0.59
CA GLU A 287 18.18 20.73 -0.40
C GLU A 287 19.09 21.20 0.73
N GLU A 288 19.30 22.52 0.84
CA GLU A 288 20.21 23.11 1.83
C GLU A 288 19.70 22.97 3.28
N GLN A 289 18.40 23.11 3.49
CA GLN A 289 17.82 23.10 4.84
C GLN A 289 17.44 21.68 5.33
N ALA A 290 17.21 20.73 4.42
CA ALA A 290 16.74 19.39 4.79
C ALA A 290 17.65 18.68 5.81
N PRO A 291 19.00 18.65 5.67
CA PRO A 291 19.87 18.00 6.65
C PRO A 291 19.84 18.68 8.02
N ALA A 292 19.77 20.02 8.06
CA ALA A 292 19.70 20.79 9.30
C ALA A 292 18.37 20.55 10.03
N LEU A 293 17.25 20.55 9.30
CA LEU A 293 15.94 20.22 9.83
C LEU A 293 15.90 18.81 10.43
N GLY A 294 16.45 17.81 9.71
CA GLY A 294 16.48 16.44 10.19
C GLY A 294 17.24 16.29 11.54
N LYS A 295 18.42 16.90 11.63
CA LYS A 295 19.21 16.93 12.89
C LYS A 295 18.47 17.66 14.02
N PHE A 296 17.86 18.79 13.70
CA PHE A 296 17.10 19.57 14.67
C PHE A 296 15.93 18.78 15.22
N MET A 297 15.07 18.22 14.35
CA MET A 297 13.92 17.42 14.75
C MET A 297 14.32 16.20 15.58
N GLN A 298 15.37 15.50 15.16
CA GLN A 298 15.88 14.35 15.91
C GLN A 298 16.34 14.74 17.31
N ALA A 299 16.99 15.89 17.50
CA ALA A 299 17.37 16.40 18.82
C ALA A 299 16.17 16.73 19.71
N GLN A 300 15.00 17.01 19.12
CA GLN A 300 13.72 17.21 19.82
C GLN A 300 12.93 15.90 20.01
N GLY A 301 13.49 14.75 19.66
CA GLY A 301 12.81 13.45 19.75
C GLY A 301 11.76 13.21 18.66
N VAL A 302 11.84 13.93 17.54
CA VAL A 302 10.96 13.77 16.39
C VAL A 302 11.74 13.14 15.23
N LEU A 303 11.25 12.01 14.71
CA LEU A 303 11.86 11.30 13.58
C LEU A 303 11.10 11.62 12.29
N ILE A 304 11.84 12.14 11.31
CA ILE A 304 11.37 12.42 9.95
C ILE A 304 12.41 11.92 8.93
N ASN A 305 11.96 11.64 7.71
CA ASN A 305 12.86 11.42 6.58
C ASN A 305 13.20 12.79 5.96
N ALA A 306 14.32 13.36 6.36
CA ALA A 306 14.76 14.67 5.87
C ALA A 306 15.15 14.58 4.40
N SER A 307 14.41 15.28 3.56
CA SER A 307 14.59 15.39 2.11
C SER A 307 14.13 16.77 1.65
N PRO A 308 14.46 17.23 0.44
CA PRO A 308 14.04 18.55 -0.07
C PRO A 308 12.53 18.78 -0.01
N VAL A 309 11.72 17.70 -0.12
CA VAL A 309 10.30 17.66 0.18
C VAL A 309 10.07 16.60 1.24
N VAL A 310 9.91 17.03 2.47
CA VAL A 310 9.70 16.13 3.62
C VAL A 310 8.30 15.57 3.58
N ARG A 311 8.18 14.23 3.54
CA ARG A 311 6.91 13.54 3.74
C ARG A 311 6.73 13.24 5.22
N LEU A 312 5.61 13.69 5.78
CA LEU A 312 5.15 13.35 7.13
C LEU A 312 3.94 12.45 7.03
N VAL A 313 3.89 11.40 7.85
CA VAL A 313 2.82 10.40 7.83
C VAL A 313 2.21 10.28 9.22
N THR A 314 0.92 10.52 9.33
CA THR A 314 0.14 10.32 10.56
C THR A 314 -0.34 8.87 10.66
N HIS A 315 -0.42 8.37 11.88
CA HIS A 315 -0.80 6.99 12.17
C HIS A 315 -1.19 6.80 13.64
N LEU A 316 -1.66 5.61 14.00
CA LEU A 316 -2.26 5.28 15.29
C LEU A 316 -1.38 5.55 16.52
N ASP A 317 -0.06 5.61 16.38
CA ASP A 317 0.87 5.85 17.51
C ASP A 317 1.20 7.34 17.70
N VAL A 318 0.54 8.24 16.96
CA VAL A 318 0.76 9.69 17.07
C VAL A 318 -0.56 10.40 17.27
N ASN A 319 -0.70 11.07 18.41
CA ASN A 319 -1.90 11.82 18.76
C ASN A 319 -1.78 13.32 18.46
N ARG A 320 -2.90 14.05 18.57
CA ARG A 320 -3.00 15.50 18.30
C ARG A 320 -2.05 16.35 19.16
N GLN A 321 -1.84 15.99 20.41
CA GLN A 321 -0.91 16.71 21.31
C GLN A 321 0.53 16.58 20.79
N GLN A 322 0.97 15.40 20.45
CA GLN A 322 2.30 15.16 19.90
C GLN A 322 2.50 15.90 18.55
N LEU A 323 1.46 15.95 17.70
CA LEU A 323 1.52 16.73 16.47
C LEU A 323 1.65 18.24 16.74
N SER A 324 1.01 18.76 17.79
CA SER A 324 1.18 20.15 18.22
C SER A 324 2.63 20.45 18.64
N GLU A 325 3.28 19.51 19.33
CA GLU A 325 4.70 19.62 19.70
C GLU A 325 5.58 19.67 18.43
N VAL A 326 5.30 18.82 17.44
CA VAL A 326 6.02 18.83 16.14
C VAL A 326 5.87 20.17 15.42
N VAL A 327 4.67 20.74 15.39
CA VAL A 327 4.42 22.08 14.80
C VAL A 327 5.22 23.16 15.52
N ALA A 328 5.26 23.14 16.84
CA ALA A 328 6.05 24.10 17.63
C ALA A 328 7.57 23.96 17.35
N HIS A 329 8.08 22.74 17.23
CA HIS A 329 9.47 22.51 16.85
C HIS A 329 9.74 23.01 15.42
N TRP A 330 8.83 22.80 14.49
CA TRP A 330 8.95 23.32 13.12
C TRP A 330 9.01 24.84 13.10
N GLN A 331 8.13 25.50 13.86
CA GLN A 331 8.13 26.96 14.02
C GLN A 331 9.49 27.47 14.58
N ALA A 332 10.01 26.82 15.61
CA ALA A 332 11.31 27.18 16.19
C ALA A 332 12.47 26.99 15.18
N PHE A 333 12.37 26.03 14.28
CA PHE A 333 13.36 25.85 13.21
C PHE A 333 13.29 26.98 12.18
N LEU A 334 12.09 27.38 11.74
CA LEU A 334 11.89 28.45 10.76
C LEU A 334 12.34 29.84 11.26
N GLN A 335 12.46 30.05 12.56
CA GLN A 335 12.90 31.29 13.19
C GLN A 335 14.44 31.40 13.37
N ARG A 336 15.18 30.39 12.95
CA ARG A 336 16.65 30.37 12.99
C ARG A 336 17.29 30.99 11.77
#